data_155aa4756c7e0570852bcb1687cfa4f7
#
_entry.id   155aa4756c7e0570852bcb1687cfa4f7
#
_cell.length_a   1.000
_cell.length_b   1.000
_cell.length_c   1.000
_cell.angle_alpha   90.00
_cell.angle_beta   90.00
_cell.angle_gamma   90.00
#
_symmetry.space_group_name_H-M   'P 1'
#
loop_
_entity.id
_entity.type
_entity.pdbx_description
1 polymer ?
#
loop_
_entity_poly.entity_id
_entity_poly.type
_entity_poly.pdbx_seq_one_letter_code
_entity_poly.pdbx_strand_id
1 'polypeptide(L)'
;IEYLKECLPSMDQDPAKRLRKILEKRGVTFHLQSAATAIINKTVLFEHKGENQTVESDLILMATGRTPNTNGIGLDTVGIDYDRHGIKTDDNLMTSVPDIYAIGDVNGRQMLAHAAEMQGRQVVDHLLGIKRHYRPDLVPSAVFTYPELAAVGPTEQQLKAEGRKYKVYKSSFRSNGRAVLMCTTEGLVK
;
A
#
# COMPACT_ATOMS: atom_id res chain seq x y z
N ILE A 1 -13.75 7.24 6.59
CA ILE A 1 -13.87 8.20 5.47
C ILE A 1 -12.66 7.96 4.58
N GLU A 2 -12.87 7.68 3.29
CA GLU A 2 -11.84 7.36 2.30
C GLU A 2 -12.05 8.18 1.04
N TYR A 3 -11.01 8.85 0.59
CA TYR A 3 -11.04 9.69 -0.61
C TYR A 3 -11.19 8.88 -1.91
N LEU A 4 -10.63 7.69 -1.94
CA LEU A 4 -10.61 6.84 -3.13
C LEU A 4 -11.92 6.05 -3.31
N LYS A 5 -12.07 5.44 -4.50
CA LYS A 5 -13.22 4.60 -4.87
C LYS A 5 -13.30 3.29 -4.10
N GLU A 6 -12.17 2.83 -3.55
CA GLU A 6 -12.08 1.62 -2.73
C GLU A 6 -10.98 1.79 -1.69
N CYS A 7 -11.15 1.17 -0.53
CA CYS A 7 -10.10 1.06 0.46
C CYS A 7 -8.96 0.16 -0.07
N LEU A 8 -7.76 0.29 0.48
CA LEU A 8 -6.59 -0.50 0.12
C LEU A 8 -6.21 -0.41 -1.37
N PRO A 9 -5.88 0.78 -1.88
CA PRO A 9 -5.62 1.02 -3.30
C PRO A 9 -4.41 0.25 -3.86
N SER A 10 -3.48 -0.18 -3.00
CA SER A 10 -2.32 -1.00 -3.38
C SER A 10 -2.65 -2.47 -3.57
N MET A 11 -3.83 -2.92 -3.15
CA MET A 11 -4.28 -4.30 -3.26
C MET A 11 -5.14 -4.52 -4.49
N ASP A 12 -5.24 -5.77 -4.94
CA ASP A 12 -6.21 -6.14 -5.98
C ASP A 12 -7.65 -5.85 -5.50
N GLN A 13 -8.47 -5.32 -6.42
CA GLN A 13 -9.82 -4.85 -6.08
C GLN A 13 -10.76 -5.95 -5.59
N ASP A 14 -10.63 -7.18 -6.06
CA ASP A 14 -11.55 -8.24 -5.65
C ASP A 14 -11.37 -8.60 -4.16
N PRO A 15 -10.15 -8.93 -3.68
CA PRO A 15 -9.94 -9.18 -2.26
C PRO A 15 -10.15 -7.91 -1.41
N ALA A 16 -9.80 -6.70 -1.88
CA ALA A 16 -10.08 -5.46 -1.15
C ALA A 16 -11.58 -5.25 -0.92
N LYS A 17 -12.40 -5.36 -1.97
CA LYS A 17 -13.87 -5.30 -1.87
C LYS A 17 -14.44 -6.41 -0.99
N ARG A 18 -13.84 -7.59 -1.03
CA ARG A 18 -14.27 -8.71 -0.18
C ARG A 18 -14.02 -8.40 1.28
N LEU A 19 -12.83 -7.92 1.62
CA LEU A 19 -12.49 -7.50 2.98
C LEU A 19 -13.42 -6.38 3.47
N ARG A 20 -13.63 -5.33 2.67
CA ARG A 20 -14.55 -4.24 3.03
C ARG A 20 -15.94 -4.77 3.37
N LYS A 21 -16.52 -5.65 2.53
CA LYS A 21 -17.84 -6.25 2.81
C LYS A 21 -17.87 -7.08 4.09
N ILE A 22 -16.77 -7.72 4.48
CA ILE A 22 -16.66 -8.45 5.74
C ILE A 22 -16.67 -7.46 6.92
N LEU A 23 -15.91 -6.37 6.80
CA LEU A 23 -15.85 -5.33 7.83
C LEU A 23 -17.19 -4.59 7.97
N GLU A 24 -17.89 -4.30 6.86
CA GLU A 24 -19.26 -3.74 6.88
C GLU A 24 -20.22 -4.60 7.66
N LYS A 25 -20.21 -5.92 7.47
CA LYS A 25 -21.03 -6.86 8.25
C LYS A 25 -20.68 -6.89 9.75
N ARG A 26 -19.47 -6.45 10.11
CA ARG A 26 -19.00 -6.31 11.50
C ARG A 26 -19.25 -4.94 12.08
N GLY A 27 -19.98 -4.08 11.38
CA GLY A 27 -20.39 -2.77 11.88
C GLY A 27 -19.50 -1.61 11.46
N VAL A 28 -18.50 -1.82 10.58
CA VAL A 28 -17.68 -0.71 10.04
C VAL A 28 -18.45 -0.01 8.94
N THR A 29 -18.66 1.30 9.09
CA THR A 29 -19.26 2.13 8.04
C THR A 29 -18.17 2.73 7.17
N PHE A 30 -18.27 2.60 5.84
CA PHE A 30 -17.34 3.17 4.88
C PHE A 30 -17.99 4.32 4.11
N HIS A 31 -17.38 5.49 4.18
CA HIS A 31 -17.66 6.62 3.30
C HIS A 31 -16.55 6.70 2.26
N LEU A 32 -16.76 6.03 1.12
CA LEU A 32 -15.81 6.03 -0.01
C LEU A 32 -16.06 7.25 -0.90
N GLN A 33 -15.06 7.65 -1.69
CA GLN A 33 -15.12 8.85 -2.53
C GLN A 33 -15.53 10.09 -1.72
N SER A 34 -14.96 10.20 -0.52
CA SER A 34 -15.32 11.22 0.48
C SER A 34 -14.06 11.93 0.96
N ALA A 35 -14.01 13.22 0.78
CA ALA A 35 -12.90 14.07 1.19
C ALA A 35 -13.16 14.65 2.58
N ALA A 36 -12.39 14.24 3.59
CA ALA A 36 -12.42 14.90 4.89
C ALA A 36 -11.90 16.34 4.73
N THR A 37 -12.69 17.34 5.15
CA THR A 37 -12.41 18.75 4.97
C THR A 37 -12.02 19.44 6.26
N ALA A 38 -12.58 19.04 7.39
CA ALA A 38 -12.26 19.61 8.69
C ALA A 38 -12.57 18.63 9.84
N ILE A 39 -11.95 18.89 10.97
CA ILE A 39 -12.29 18.27 12.25
C ILE A 39 -12.62 19.42 13.22
N ILE A 40 -13.83 19.39 13.78
CA ILE A 40 -14.29 20.37 14.77
C ILE A 40 -14.75 19.59 15.99
N ASN A 41 -14.01 19.72 17.10
CA ASN A 41 -14.21 18.93 18.32
C ASN A 41 -14.14 17.42 18.01
N LYS A 42 -15.25 16.71 18.21
CA LYS A 42 -15.40 15.27 17.95
C LYS A 42 -16.11 14.94 16.63
N THR A 43 -16.25 15.93 15.76
CA THR A 43 -16.98 15.81 14.49
C THR A 43 -16.02 15.96 13.31
N VAL A 44 -16.06 14.99 12.42
CA VAL A 44 -15.37 15.06 11.12
C VAL A 44 -16.36 15.56 10.07
N LEU A 45 -16.00 16.65 9.39
CA LEU A 45 -16.72 17.17 8.22
C LEU A 45 -16.09 16.58 6.97
N PHE A 46 -16.91 16.13 6.04
CA PHE A 46 -16.42 15.62 4.77
C PHE A 46 -17.41 15.88 3.63
N GLU A 47 -16.88 15.97 2.43
CA GLU A 47 -17.66 16.06 1.21
C GLU A 47 -17.85 14.67 0.58
N HIS A 48 -19.07 14.28 0.27
CA HIS A 48 -19.42 13.10 -0.47
C HIS A 48 -20.33 13.45 -1.64
N LYS A 49 -19.86 13.23 -2.87
CA LYS A 49 -20.61 13.51 -4.11
C LYS A 49 -21.10 14.96 -4.22
N GLY A 50 -20.35 15.93 -3.74
CA GLY A 50 -20.70 17.34 -3.75
C GLY A 50 -21.60 17.78 -2.59
N GLU A 51 -21.94 16.89 -1.66
CA GLU A 51 -22.72 17.20 -0.47
C GLU A 51 -21.85 17.16 0.78
N ASN A 52 -22.02 18.16 1.64
CA ASN A 52 -21.35 18.22 2.93
C ASN A 52 -22.07 17.28 3.94
N GLN A 53 -21.30 16.42 4.55
CA GLN A 53 -21.74 15.47 5.57
C GLN A 53 -20.88 15.57 6.82
N THR A 54 -21.39 15.05 7.93
CA THR A 54 -20.68 15.02 9.20
C THR A 54 -20.79 13.66 9.85
N VAL A 55 -19.78 13.28 10.63
CA VAL A 55 -19.82 12.12 11.52
C VAL A 55 -19.20 12.49 12.86
N GLU A 56 -19.93 12.20 13.93
CA GLU A 56 -19.43 12.32 15.31
C GLU A 56 -18.74 11.04 15.75
N SER A 57 -17.72 11.17 16.58
CA SER A 57 -17.00 10.03 17.14
C SER A 57 -16.30 10.39 18.45
N ASP A 58 -16.13 9.44 19.33
CA ASP A 58 -15.36 9.65 20.58
C ASP A 58 -13.87 9.78 20.36
N LEU A 59 -13.35 9.11 19.32
CA LEU A 59 -11.94 9.15 18.93
C LEU A 59 -11.81 9.28 17.42
N ILE A 60 -10.90 10.13 16.97
CA ILE A 60 -10.59 10.35 15.55
C ILE A 60 -9.15 9.91 15.30
N LEU A 61 -8.97 8.93 14.40
CA LEU A 61 -7.67 8.48 13.93
C LEU A 61 -7.40 9.04 12.53
N MET A 62 -6.31 9.79 12.39
CA MET A 62 -5.81 10.24 11.09
C MET A 62 -4.88 9.19 10.51
N ALA A 63 -5.35 8.47 9.49
CA ALA A 63 -4.60 7.42 8.77
C ALA A 63 -4.52 7.77 7.27
N THR A 64 -4.16 9.01 6.94
CA THR A 64 -4.22 9.59 5.58
C THR A 64 -3.02 9.24 4.70
N GLY A 65 -2.21 8.27 5.11
CA GLY A 65 -1.05 7.78 4.37
C GLY A 65 0.29 8.20 4.98
N ARG A 66 1.35 7.91 4.25
CA ARG A 66 2.74 8.18 4.62
C ARG A 66 3.44 8.87 3.45
N THR A 67 4.36 9.76 3.76
CA THR A 67 5.27 10.38 2.79
C THR A 67 6.71 10.10 3.17
N PRO A 68 7.64 10.02 2.21
CA PRO A 68 9.07 9.97 2.50
C PRO A 68 9.50 11.15 3.36
N ASN A 69 10.28 10.89 4.41
CA ASN A 69 10.82 11.95 5.24
C ASN A 69 12.17 12.39 4.71
N THR A 70 12.15 13.40 3.83
CA THR A 70 13.35 13.96 3.17
C THR A 70 13.76 15.32 3.74
N ASN A 71 13.01 15.87 4.69
CA ASN A 71 13.26 17.19 5.24
C ASN A 71 14.44 17.20 6.21
N GLY A 72 15.32 18.20 6.08
CA GLY A 72 16.37 18.49 7.06
C GLY A 72 17.55 17.52 7.06
N ILE A 73 17.67 16.61 6.09
CA ILE A 73 18.79 15.67 5.96
C ILE A 73 19.89 16.13 4.99
N GLY A 74 19.80 17.37 4.52
CA GLY A 74 20.90 18.00 3.75
C GLY A 74 20.98 17.60 2.28
N LEU A 75 19.90 17.11 1.67
CA LEU A 75 19.89 16.62 0.28
C LEU A 75 20.32 17.72 -0.72
N ASP A 76 19.83 18.94 -0.53
CA ASP A 76 20.18 20.07 -1.40
C ASP A 76 21.69 20.45 -1.30
N THR A 77 22.28 20.26 -0.12
CA THR A 77 23.70 20.56 0.12
C THR A 77 24.63 19.68 -0.74
N VAL A 78 24.22 18.45 -0.99
CA VAL A 78 25.00 17.48 -1.77
C VAL A 78 24.47 17.29 -3.19
N GLY A 79 23.37 17.98 -3.56
CA GLY A 79 22.82 17.94 -4.91
C GLY A 79 22.08 16.64 -5.25
N ILE A 80 21.43 16.01 -4.25
CA ILE A 80 20.64 14.81 -4.47
C ILE A 80 19.24 15.19 -4.95
N ASP A 81 18.80 14.58 -6.05
CA ASP A 81 17.47 14.78 -6.63
C ASP A 81 16.39 14.08 -5.80
N TYR A 82 15.39 14.83 -5.41
CA TYR A 82 14.22 14.31 -4.70
C TYR A 82 12.95 15.13 -4.99
N ASP A 83 11.81 14.58 -4.68
CA ASP A 83 10.52 15.29 -4.71
C ASP A 83 9.60 14.80 -3.58
N ARG A 84 8.32 15.17 -3.62
CA ARG A 84 7.31 14.69 -2.65
C ARG A 84 7.15 13.16 -2.60
N HIS A 85 7.64 12.46 -3.59
CA HIS A 85 7.58 10.99 -3.69
C HIS A 85 8.85 10.31 -3.17
N GLY A 86 9.87 11.08 -2.78
CA GLY A 86 11.11 10.59 -2.20
C GLY A 86 12.36 10.89 -3.02
N ILE A 87 13.48 10.36 -2.54
CA ILE A 87 14.78 10.47 -3.22
C ILE A 87 14.75 9.65 -4.51
N LYS A 88 15.15 10.29 -5.62
CA LYS A 88 15.25 9.62 -6.93
C LYS A 88 16.43 8.66 -6.94
N THR A 89 16.19 7.45 -7.41
CA THR A 89 17.23 6.42 -7.53
C THR A 89 17.09 5.66 -8.84
N ASP A 90 18.23 5.18 -9.34
CA ASP A 90 18.28 4.22 -10.43
C ASP A 90 17.86 2.79 -9.99
N ASP A 91 17.99 1.81 -10.89
CA ASP A 91 17.64 0.41 -10.61
C ASP A 91 18.57 -0.26 -9.58
N ASN A 92 19.75 0.28 -9.34
CA ASN A 92 20.69 -0.15 -8.30
C ASN A 92 20.50 0.61 -6.98
N LEU A 93 19.47 1.47 -6.90
CA LEU A 93 19.16 2.33 -5.74
C LEU A 93 20.19 3.44 -5.49
N MET A 94 21.05 3.74 -6.48
CA MET A 94 21.98 4.86 -6.44
C MET A 94 21.21 6.16 -6.75
N THR A 95 21.54 7.22 -6.03
CA THR A 95 20.93 8.56 -6.21
C THR A 95 21.51 9.25 -7.45
N SER A 96 21.11 10.50 -7.70
CA SER A 96 21.72 11.37 -8.71
C SER A 96 23.21 11.68 -8.43
N VAL A 97 23.67 11.48 -7.19
CA VAL A 97 25.08 11.65 -6.79
C VAL A 97 25.74 10.29 -6.72
N PRO A 98 26.88 10.08 -7.43
CA PRO A 98 27.61 8.82 -7.40
C PRO A 98 27.99 8.38 -5.98
N ASP A 99 27.96 7.06 -5.74
CA ASP A 99 28.32 6.41 -4.49
C ASP A 99 27.41 6.73 -3.30
N ILE A 100 26.29 7.42 -3.53
CA ILE A 100 25.23 7.65 -2.53
C ILE A 100 23.98 6.86 -2.93
N TYR A 101 23.51 6.03 -2.01
CA TYR A 101 22.36 5.16 -2.21
C TYR A 101 21.21 5.54 -1.26
N ALA A 102 19.97 5.40 -1.73
CA ALA A 102 18.78 5.62 -0.91
C ALA A 102 17.90 4.38 -0.90
N ILE A 103 17.69 3.81 0.29
CA ILE A 103 16.89 2.60 0.50
C ILE A 103 15.75 2.84 1.49
N GLY A 104 14.72 2.00 1.43
CA GLY A 104 13.57 2.06 2.32
C GLY A 104 12.62 3.21 2.03
N ASP A 105 11.88 3.63 3.04
CA ASP A 105 10.78 4.60 2.91
C ASP A 105 11.21 5.93 2.27
N VAL A 106 12.47 6.33 2.44
CA VAL A 106 12.99 7.60 1.95
C VAL A 106 13.02 7.71 0.43
N ASN A 107 13.13 6.58 -0.31
CA ASN A 107 13.05 6.56 -1.77
C ASN A 107 11.62 6.44 -2.32
N GLY A 108 10.63 6.23 -1.46
CA GLY A 108 9.21 6.18 -1.80
C GLY A 108 8.76 5.02 -2.69
N ARG A 109 9.66 4.09 -3.04
CA ARG A 109 9.30 2.97 -3.95
C ARG A 109 8.34 1.98 -3.29
N GLN A 110 8.68 1.54 -2.07
CA GLN A 110 7.87 0.60 -1.29
C GLN A 110 8.11 0.86 0.20
N MET A 111 7.13 1.39 0.89
CA MET A 111 7.23 1.74 2.33
C MET A 111 6.92 0.53 3.21
N LEU A 112 7.75 -0.52 3.11
CA LEU A 112 7.64 -1.78 3.84
C LEU A 112 9.03 -2.16 4.39
N ALA A 113 9.10 -2.56 5.66
CA ALA A 113 10.35 -2.89 6.33
C ALA A 113 11.17 -3.97 5.61
N HIS A 114 10.53 -5.06 5.19
CA HIS A 114 11.19 -6.14 4.45
C HIS A 114 11.58 -5.74 3.02
N ALA A 115 10.90 -4.77 2.40
CA ALA A 115 11.33 -4.18 1.13
C ALA A 115 12.61 -3.37 1.32
N ALA A 116 12.70 -2.58 2.41
CA ALA A 116 13.92 -1.83 2.75
C ALA A 116 15.12 -2.78 3.01
N GLU A 117 14.91 -3.89 3.71
CA GLU A 117 15.92 -4.92 3.91
C GLU A 117 16.40 -5.53 2.60
N MET A 118 15.47 -5.88 1.71
CA MET A 118 15.80 -6.40 0.38
C MET A 118 16.61 -5.38 -0.43
N GLN A 119 16.22 -4.10 -0.39
CA GLN A 119 16.94 -3.01 -1.05
C GLN A 119 18.36 -2.86 -0.50
N GLY A 120 18.54 -2.96 0.82
CA GLY A 120 19.87 -2.92 1.45
C GLY A 120 20.78 -4.05 0.96
N ARG A 121 20.25 -5.27 0.86
CA ARG A 121 20.98 -6.42 0.30
C ARG A 121 21.33 -6.19 -1.18
N GLN A 122 20.43 -5.61 -1.97
CA GLN A 122 20.67 -5.27 -3.36
C GLN A 122 21.83 -4.30 -3.52
N VAL A 123 21.90 -3.24 -2.71
CA VAL A 123 23.00 -2.28 -2.72
C VAL A 123 24.33 -2.96 -2.39
N VAL A 124 24.36 -3.79 -1.33
CA VAL A 124 25.60 -4.51 -0.95
C VAL A 124 26.03 -5.47 -2.05
N ASP A 125 25.12 -6.25 -2.64
CA ASP A 125 25.46 -7.15 -3.75
C ASP A 125 26.00 -6.35 -4.97
N HIS A 126 25.41 -5.19 -5.26
CA HIS A 126 25.89 -4.30 -6.33
C HIS A 126 27.33 -3.83 -6.07
N LEU A 127 27.62 -3.33 -4.86
CA LEU A 127 28.95 -2.87 -4.46
C LEU A 127 30.01 -3.99 -4.50
N LEU A 128 29.62 -5.22 -4.21
CA LEU A 128 30.50 -6.40 -4.25
C LEU A 128 30.60 -7.03 -5.65
N GLY A 129 29.92 -6.49 -6.67
CA GLY A 129 29.86 -7.05 -8.00
C GLY A 129 29.10 -8.40 -8.10
N ILE A 130 28.30 -8.73 -7.10
CA ILE A 130 27.48 -9.95 -7.05
C ILE A 130 26.26 -9.75 -7.94
N LYS A 131 26.14 -10.54 -9.00
CA LYS A 131 24.98 -10.52 -9.89
C LYS A 131 23.83 -11.34 -9.31
N ARG A 132 22.91 -10.67 -8.63
CA ARG A 132 21.64 -11.26 -8.16
C ARG A 132 20.47 -10.56 -8.83
N HIS A 133 19.48 -11.35 -9.24
CA HIS A 133 18.27 -10.79 -9.85
C HIS A 133 17.26 -10.45 -8.75
N TYR A 134 17.12 -9.17 -8.44
CA TYR A 134 16.11 -8.66 -7.53
C TYR A 134 14.78 -8.43 -8.26
N ARG A 135 13.69 -8.79 -7.62
CA ARG A 135 12.33 -8.68 -8.14
C ARG A 135 11.49 -7.79 -7.22
N PRO A 136 11.61 -6.46 -7.32
CA PRO A 136 10.84 -5.54 -6.48
C PRO A 136 9.32 -5.67 -6.70
N ASP A 137 8.89 -6.15 -7.87
CA ASP A 137 7.51 -6.47 -8.19
C ASP A 137 6.95 -7.70 -7.43
N LEU A 138 7.81 -8.50 -6.81
CA LEU A 138 7.44 -9.69 -6.02
C LEU A 138 7.62 -9.50 -4.50
N VAL A 139 7.69 -8.27 -4.02
CA VAL A 139 7.68 -8.01 -2.57
C VAL A 139 6.28 -8.24 -2.02
N PRO A 140 6.10 -9.14 -1.05
CA PRO A 140 4.80 -9.38 -0.43
C PRO A 140 4.31 -8.14 0.31
N SER A 141 3.02 -7.89 0.29
CA SER A 141 2.36 -6.90 1.14
C SER A 141 1.24 -7.54 1.93
N ALA A 142 1.05 -7.09 3.17
CA ALA A 142 0.01 -7.58 4.05
C ALA A 142 -0.70 -6.44 4.78
N VAL A 143 -2.01 -6.62 4.98
CA VAL A 143 -2.85 -5.75 5.79
C VAL A 143 -3.34 -6.57 6.96
N PHE A 144 -2.92 -6.17 8.17
CA PHE A 144 -3.17 -6.90 9.41
C PHE A 144 -4.53 -6.54 10.01
N THR A 145 -5.58 -6.64 9.19
CA THR A 145 -6.96 -6.57 9.63
C THR A 145 -7.45 -7.94 10.10
N TYR A 146 -8.69 -8.04 10.56
CA TYR A 146 -9.32 -9.31 10.84
C TYR A 146 -10.60 -9.45 9.99
N PRO A 147 -10.59 -10.34 8.97
CA PRO A 147 -9.48 -11.18 8.51
C PRO A 147 -8.35 -10.39 7.87
N GLU A 148 -7.16 -11.00 7.80
CA GLU A 148 -6.01 -10.44 7.12
C GLU A 148 -6.16 -10.51 5.60
N LEU A 149 -5.46 -9.60 4.90
CA LEU A 149 -5.31 -9.62 3.45
C LEU A 149 -3.83 -9.57 3.11
N ALA A 150 -3.35 -10.47 2.26
CA ALA A 150 -1.99 -10.43 1.75
C ALA A 150 -1.97 -10.62 0.23
N ALA A 151 -0.94 -10.05 -0.40
CA ALA A 151 -0.73 -10.13 -1.84
C ALA A 151 0.75 -10.14 -2.18
N VAL A 152 1.09 -10.72 -3.33
CA VAL A 152 2.41 -10.63 -3.95
C VAL A 152 2.24 -10.55 -5.47
N GLY A 153 3.07 -9.74 -6.10
CA GLY A 153 3.02 -9.51 -7.55
C GLY A 153 1.97 -8.48 -7.98
N PRO A 154 1.82 -8.29 -9.31
CA PRO A 154 0.95 -7.26 -9.86
C PRO A 154 -0.54 -7.60 -9.67
N THR A 155 -1.33 -6.57 -9.47
CA THR A 155 -2.79 -6.67 -9.43
C THR A 155 -3.39 -6.83 -10.83
N GLU A 156 -4.63 -7.32 -10.93
CA GLU A 156 -5.33 -7.40 -12.21
C GLU A 156 -5.46 -6.01 -12.87
N GLN A 157 -5.65 -4.96 -12.08
CA GLN A 157 -5.76 -3.59 -12.55
C GLN A 157 -4.45 -3.10 -13.20
N GLN A 158 -3.31 -3.40 -12.60
CA GLN A 158 -2.00 -3.08 -13.15
C GLN A 158 -1.77 -3.83 -14.46
N LEU A 159 -2.04 -5.13 -14.49
CA LEU A 159 -1.89 -5.94 -15.71
C LEU A 159 -2.76 -5.43 -16.85
N LYS A 160 -3.99 -4.98 -16.57
CA LYS A 160 -4.89 -4.35 -17.55
C LYS A 160 -4.32 -3.03 -18.07
N ALA A 161 -3.83 -2.18 -17.19
CA ALA A 161 -3.25 -0.89 -17.55
C ALA A 161 -2.00 -1.04 -18.42
N GLU A 162 -1.20 -2.09 -18.16
CA GLU A 162 0.01 -2.43 -18.93
C GLU A 162 -0.29 -3.18 -20.23
N GLY A 163 -1.56 -3.53 -20.52
CA GLY A 163 -1.95 -4.31 -21.70
C GLY A 163 -1.40 -5.75 -21.71
N ARG A 164 -0.99 -6.27 -20.57
CA ARG A 164 -0.42 -7.63 -20.45
C ARG A 164 -1.51 -8.69 -20.54
N LYS A 165 -1.21 -9.78 -21.23
CA LYS A 165 -2.06 -10.97 -21.24
C LYS A 165 -1.94 -11.72 -19.92
N TYR A 166 -3.05 -12.06 -19.29
CA TYR A 166 -3.10 -12.81 -18.04
C TYR A 166 -4.35 -13.71 -17.99
N LYS A 167 -4.37 -14.63 -17.05
CA LYS A 167 -5.53 -15.44 -16.69
C LYS A 167 -5.85 -15.21 -15.21
N VAL A 168 -7.14 -15.20 -14.89
CA VAL A 168 -7.61 -15.03 -13.50
C VAL A 168 -8.21 -16.32 -13.00
N TYR A 169 -7.72 -16.77 -11.84
CA TYR A 169 -8.30 -17.89 -11.13
C TYR A 169 -8.73 -17.42 -9.74
N LYS A 170 -9.87 -17.92 -9.28
CA LYS A 170 -10.42 -17.57 -7.96
C LYS A 170 -10.86 -18.83 -7.25
N SER A 171 -10.52 -18.94 -5.96
CA SER A 171 -10.99 -20.01 -5.09
C SER A 171 -11.56 -19.41 -3.81
N SER A 172 -12.77 -19.84 -3.45
CA SER A 172 -13.42 -19.42 -2.21
C SER A 172 -13.02 -20.35 -1.06
N PHE A 173 -12.82 -19.78 0.12
CA PHE A 173 -12.57 -20.56 1.34
C PHE A 173 -13.75 -21.44 1.74
N ARG A 174 -14.94 -21.22 1.21
CA ARG A 174 -16.12 -22.10 1.41
C ARG A 174 -15.88 -23.53 0.93
N SER A 175 -15.01 -23.72 -0.05
CA SER A 175 -14.62 -25.04 -0.57
C SER A 175 -13.38 -25.63 0.12
N ASN A 176 -12.78 -24.93 1.08
CA ASN A 176 -11.62 -25.39 1.81
C ASN A 176 -12.06 -26.03 3.15
N GLY A 177 -11.79 -27.34 3.33
CA GLY A 177 -12.21 -28.08 4.51
C GLY A 177 -11.66 -27.50 5.82
N ARG A 178 -10.42 -27.02 5.86
CA ARG A 178 -9.86 -26.38 7.06
C ARG A 178 -10.59 -25.07 7.39
N ALA A 179 -10.88 -24.24 6.39
CA ALA A 179 -11.61 -22.98 6.60
C ALA A 179 -13.03 -23.23 7.10
N VAL A 180 -13.68 -24.31 6.63
CA VAL A 180 -15.00 -24.75 7.14
C VAL A 180 -14.91 -25.16 8.61
N LEU A 181 -13.96 -26.00 8.97
CA LEU A 181 -13.73 -26.44 10.35
C LEU A 181 -13.43 -25.27 11.30
N MET A 182 -12.71 -24.26 10.82
CA MET A 182 -12.36 -23.05 11.61
C MET A 182 -13.43 -21.94 11.56
N CYS A 183 -14.56 -22.16 10.90
CA CYS A 183 -15.60 -21.15 10.66
C CYS A 183 -15.08 -19.84 10.02
N THR A 184 -14.04 -19.93 9.16
CA THR A 184 -13.39 -18.81 8.49
C THR A 184 -13.60 -18.85 6.97
N THR A 185 -14.82 -19.16 6.53
CA THR A 185 -15.15 -19.39 5.11
C THR A 185 -15.29 -18.13 4.26
N GLU A 186 -15.13 -16.96 4.84
CA GLU A 186 -15.32 -15.68 4.14
C GLU A 186 -14.17 -15.31 3.20
N GLY A 187 -13.04 -16.01 3.26
CA GLY A 187 -11.83 -15.75 2.51
C GLY A 187 -11.92 -16.07 1.00
N LEU A 188 -10.94 -15.56 0.28
CA LEU A 188 -10.77 -15.69 -1.17
C LEU A 188 -9.28 -15.78 -1.48
N VAL A 189 -8.92 -16.67 -2.40
CA VAL A 189 -7.62 -16.64 -3.10
C VAL A 189 -7.89 -16.23 -4.55
N LYS A 190 -7.09 -15.29 -5.06
CA LYS A 190 -7.11 -14.86 -6.46
C LYS A 190 -5.72 -14.97 -7.05
#